data_73808c0df1c545503ef16150b1143627
#
_entry.id   73808c0df1c545503ef16150b1143627
#
_cell.length_a   1.000
_cell.length_b   1.000
_cell.length_c   1.000
_cell.angle_alpha   90.00
_cell.angle_beta   90.00
_cell.angle_gamma   90.00
#
_symmetry.space_group_name_H-M   'P 1'
#
loop_
_entity.id
_entity.type
_entity.pdbx_description
1 polymer ?
#
loop_
_entity_poly.entity_id
_entity_poly.type
_entity_poly.pdbx_seq_one_letter_code
_entity_poly.pdbx_strand_id
1 'polypeptide(L)'
;MLKKYSIPIIMWLVFESIAVILWQALDNIFYLFNFSYIGTSIAIGLFLFARKQKYARHVIQFAVGLYMLGYLGFLQHENMQIEGFWYYLFLGVFEAATIHYAVAKIFGPFIFGRGWCGYACWTAMILDLLPFKTPASSRRKWGFIRYIVFVGSLIFVSSLFLLHVQNIEQIMWYSFLIGNLIYYVVGIALAFICKDNRAFCKYICPVTVFLKPASRFALFHSDFCHPHLVQYRDDFVTYFKIFPLNRVC
;
A
#
# COMPACT_ATOMS: atom_id res chain seq x y z
N MET A 1 10.67 -2.67 29.51
CA MET A 1 9.77 -3.56 28.75
C MET A 1 8.57 -2.82 28.11
N LEU A 2 7.95 -1.88 28.78
CA LEU A 2 6.79 -1.12 28.26
C LEU A 2 7.04 -0.36 26.93
N LYS A 3 8.21 0.28 26.76
CA LYS A 3 8.58 1.01 25.53
C LYS A 3 8.52 0.17 24.24
N LYS A 4 8.71 -1.14 24.34
CA LYS A 4 8.73 -2.05 23.18
C LYS A 4 7.34 -2.33 22.60
N TYR A 5 6.31 -2.28 23.43
CA TYR A 5 4.93 -2.57 23.04
C TYR A 5 4.08 -1.30 22.87
N SER A 6 4.64 -0.12 23.13
CA SER A 6 3.91 1.15 22.94
C SER A 6 3.54 1.41 21.48
N ILE A 7 4.42 1.08 20.53
CA ILE A 7 4.18 1.34 19.10
C ILE A 7 3.00 0.53 18.55
N PRO A 8 2.90 -0.80 18.77
CA PRO A 8 1.70 -1.56 18.40
C PRO A 8 0.41 -0.99 18.96
N ILE A 9 0.42 -0.58 20.23
CA ILE A 9 -0.75 -0.01 20.91
C ILE A 9 -1.12 1.35 20.31
N ILE A 10 -0.15 2.25 20.12
CA ILE A 10 -0.38 3.56 19.51
C ILE A 10 -0.95 3.41 18.10
N MET A 11 -0.38 2.51 17.29
CA MET A 11 -0.87 2.25 15.94
C MET A 11 -2.31 1.73 15.96
N TRP A 12 -2.62 0.79 16.87
CA TRP A 12 -3.97 0.29 17.04
C TRP A 12 -4.94 1.41 17.40
N LEU A 13 -4.60 2.24 18.41
CA LEU A 13 -5.43 3.39 18.83
C LEU A 13 -5.64 4.40 17.69
N VAL A 14 -4.62 4.67 16.87
CA VAL A 14 -4.76 5.57 15.71
C VAL A 14 -5.77 5.01 14.70
N PHE A 15 -5.69 3.71 14.38
CA PHE A 15 -6.63 3.09 13.45
C PHE A 15 -8.04 3.01 14.00
N GLU A 16 -8.22 2.70 15.29
CA GLU A 16 -9.52 2.72 15.95
C GLU A 16 -10.12 4.14 15.98
N SER A 17 -9.30 5.16 16.23
CA SER A 17 -9.75 6.55 16.16
C SER A 17 -10.23 6.91 14.74
N ILE A 18 -9.49 6.51 13.70
CA ILE A 18 -9.90 6.71 12.30
C ILE A 18 -11.21 5.96 12.03
N ALA A 19 -11.33 4.71 12.49
CA ALA A 19 -12.52 3.89 12.33
C ALA A 19 -13.77 4.54 12.93
N VAL A 20 -13.66 5.05 14.15
CA VAL A 20 -14.78 5.73 14.85
C VAL A 20 -15.12 7.05 14.16
N ILE A 21 -14.13 7.85 13.79
CA ILE A 21 -14.35 9.14 13.10
C ILE A 21 -15.06 8.91 11.76
N LEU A 22 -14.61 7.96 10.96
CA LEU A 22 -15.23 7.67 9.65
C LEU A 22 -16.63 7.08 9.81
N TRP A 23 -16.84 6.20 10.80
CA TRP A 23 -18.17 5.70 11.11
C TRP A 23 -19.15 6.83 11.45
N GLN A 24 -18.75 7.76 12.32
CA GLN A 24 -19.59 8.88 12.71
C GLN A 24 -19.78 9.91 11.58
N ALA A 25 -18.74 10.17 10.79
CA ALA A 25 -18.80 11.17 9.72
C ALA A 25 -19.60 10.70 8.49
N LEU A 26 -19.59 9.40 8.18
CA LEU A 26 -20.24 8.82 7.01
C LEU A 26 -21.48 7.99 7.36
N ASP A 27 -21.84 7.89 8.64
CA ASP A 27 -22.97 7.10 9.16
C ASP A 27 -23.02 5.65 8.63
N ASN A 28 -21.84 5.06 8.40
CA ASN A 28 -21.70 3.73 7.83
C ASN A 28 -20.80 2.86 8.71
N ILE A 29 -21.43 1.88 9.37
CA ILE A 29 -20.75 0.94 10.29
C ILE A 29 -19.67 0.09 9.59
N PHE A 30 -19.72 -0.03 8.27
CA PHE A 30 -18.70 -0.73 7.49
C PHE A 30 -17.30 -0.17 7.73
N TYR A 31 -17.16 1.15 7.84
CA TYR A 31 -15.86 1.79 8.08
C TYR A 31 -15.29 1.46 9.46
N LEU A 32 -16.15 1.29 10.46
CA LEU A 32 -15.71 0.82 11.78
C LEU A 32 -15.03 -0.55 11.66
N PHE A 33 -15.73 -1.54 11.07
CA PHE A 33 -15.17 -2.88 10.90
C PHE A 33 -13.93 -2.91 10.01
N ASN A 34 -13.95 -2.17 8.90
CA ASN A 34 -12.86 -2.13 7.93
C ASN A 34 -11.55 -1.62 8.56
N PHE A 35 -11.59 -0.46 9.20
CA PHE A 35 -10.39 0.14 9.78
C PHE A 35 -9.96 -0.55 11.08
N SER A 36 -10.89 -1.06 11.90
CA SER A 36 -10.56 -1.87 13.07
C SER A 36 -9.88 -3.18 12.67
N TYR A 37 -10.35 -3.87 11.61
CA TYR A 37 -9.70 -5.06 11.10
C TYR A 37 -8.26 -4.77 10.63
N ILE A 38 -8.09 -3.71 9.83
CA ILE A 38 -6.77 -3.31 9.30
C ILE A 38 -5.85 -2.92 10.47
N GLY A 39 -6.33 -2.09 11.39
CA GLY A 39 -5.59 -1.63 12.56
C GLY A 39 -5.15 -2.78 13.46
N THR A 40 -6.05 -3.70 13.76
CA THR A 40 -5.75 -4.90 14.55
C THR A 40 -4.74 -5.80 13.86
N SER A 41 -4.88 -6.03 12.55
CA SER A 41 -3.92 -6.83 11.76
C SER A 41 -2.51 -6.21 11.78
N ILE A 42 -2.40 -4.90 11.65
CA ILE A 42 -1.14 -4.17 11.74
C ILE A 42 -0.56 -4.26 13.16
N ALA A 43 -1.39 -4.05 14.19
CA ALA A 43 -0.96 -4.10 15.59
C ALA A 43 -0.43 -5.49 15.98
N ILE A 44 -1.12 -6.56 15.59
CA ILE A 44 -0.67 -7.95 15.81
C ILE A 44 0.68 -8.17 15.13
N GLY A 45 0.83 -7.75 13.88
CA GLY A 45 2.08 -7.92 13.16
C GLY A 45 3.23 -7.12 13.78
N LEU A 46 2.98 -5.89 14.23
CA LEU A 46 3.97 -5.08 14.95
C LEU A 46 4.33 -5.69 16.31
N PHE A 47 3.37 -6.31 16.99
CA PHE A 47 3.61 -7.05 18.22
C PHE A 47 4.50 -8.29 17.97
N LEU A 48 4.24 -9.05 16.91
CA LEU A 48 5.09 -10.16 16.49
C LEU A 48 6.48 -9.68 16.10
N PHE A 49 6.59 -8.52 15.46
CA PHE A 49 7.86 -7.90 15.13
C PHE A 49 8.64 -7.51 16.40
N ALA A 50 7.95 -6.92 17.40
CA ALA A 50 8.53 -6.64 18.70
C ALA A 50 9.03 -7.89 19.41
N ARG A 51 8.45 -9.06 19.14
CA ARG A 51 8.91 -10.38 19.60
C ARG A 51 10.02 -11.00 18.74
N LYS A 52 10.55 -10.26 17.76
CA LYS A 52 11.60 -10.73 16.84
C LYS A 52 11.18 -11.93 15.96
N GLN A 53 9.89 -12.05 15.66
CA GLN A 53 9.39 -13.12 14.80
C GLN A 53 9.70 -12.82 13.33
N LYS A 54 10.35 -13.76 12.64
CA LYS A 54 10.80 -13.59 11.24
C LYS A 54 9.64 -13.34 10.26
N TYR A 55 8.46 -13.88 10.54
CA TYR A 55 7.30 -13.82 9.67
C TYR A 55 6.35 -12.65 9.98
N ALA A 56 6.65 -11.81 10.96
CA ALA A 56 5.78 -10.72 11.40
C ALA A 56 5.29 -9.84 10.24
N ARG A 57 6.20 -9.45 9.33
CA ARG A 57 5.87 -8.65 8.16
C ARG A 57 4.93 -9.38 7.20
N HIS A 58 5.17 -10.67 6.93
CA HIS A 58 4.32 -11.45 6.03
C HIS A 58 2.92 -11.64 6.62
N VAL A 59 2.80 -11.78 7.94
CA VAL A 59 1.50 -11.87 8.62
C VAL A 59 0.67 -10.61 8.34
N ILE A 60 1.25 -9.40 8.49
CA ILE A 60 0.53 -8.15 8.15
C ILE A 60 0.17 -8.13 6.67
N GLN A 61 1.14 -8.43 5.79
CA GLN A 61 0.91 -8.40 4.34
C GLN A 61 -0.22 -9.35 3.92
N PHE A 62 -0.25 -10.56 4.47
CA PHE A 62 -1.31 -11.52 4.16
C PHE A 62 -2.66 -11.10 4.75
N ALA A 63 -2.71 -10.68 6.02
CA ALA A 63 -3.96 -10.28 6.64
C ALA A 63 -4.59 -9.08 5.91
N VAL A 64 -3.82 -8.00 5.70
CA VAL A 64 -4.34 -6.79 5.06
C VAL A 64 -4.45 -6.97 3.54
N GLY A 65 -3.46 -7.59 2.90
CA GLY A 65 -3.45 -7.77 1.44
C GLY A 65 -4.55 -8.70 0.96
N LEU A 66 -4.80 -9.81 1.65
CA LEU A 66 -5.88 -10.74 1.33
C LEU A 66 -7.26 -10.11 1.59
N TYR A 67 -7.40 -9.33 2.66
CA TYR A 67 -8.63 -8.59 2.94
C TYR A 67 -8.95 -7.59 1.82
N MET A 68 -7.95 -6.79 1.40
CA MET A 68 -8.12 -5.81 0.34
C MET A 68 -8.41 -6.45 -1.01
N LEU A 69 -7.69 -7.51 -1.36
CA LEU A 69 -7.86 -8.19 -2.65
C LEU A 69 -9.11 -9.08 -2.65
N GLY A 70 -9.24 -9.92 -1.61
CA GLY A 70 -10.30 -10.94 -1.56
C GLY A 70 -11.64 -10.36 -1.14
N TYR A 71 -11.71 -9.73 0.04
CA TYR A 71 -12.98 -9.24 0.55
C TYR A 71 -13.46 -7.99 -0.20
N LEU A 72 -12.67 -6.92 -0.26
CA LEU A 72 -13.11 -5.69 -0.91
C LEU A 72 -13.15 -5.82 -2.44
N GLY A 73 -12.11 -6.39 -3.04
CA GLY A 73 -12.04 -6.49 -4.49
C GLY A 73 -12.92 -7.57 -5.11
N PHE A 74 -12.86 -8.82 -4.59
CA PHE A 74 -13.61 -9.93 -5.18
C PHE A 74 -15.05 -10.01 -4.66
N LEU A 75 -15.29 -9.87 -3.34
CA LEU A 75 -16.63 -10.07 -2.77
C LEU A 75 -17.48 -8.80 -2.81
N GLN A 76 -16.90 -7.64 -2.56
CA GLN A 76 -17.61 -6.36 -2.60
C GLN A 76 -17.60 -5.72 -4.00
N HIS A 77 -16.90 -6.32 -4.97
CA HIS A 77 -16.77 -5.82 -6.34
C HIS A 77 -16.14 -4.42 -6.44
N GLU A 78 -15.39 -3.99 -5.43
CA GLU A 78 -14.75 -2.69 -5.42
C GLU A 78 -13.42 -2.70 -6.19
N ASN A 79 -13.22 -1.70 -7.04
CA ASN A 79 -11.92 -1.50 -7.68
C ASN A 79 -10.98 -0.72 -6.75
N MET A 80 -10.11 -1.45 -6.03
CA MET A 80 -9.13 -0.88 -5.10
C MET A 80 -7.82 -0.50 -5.78
N GLN A 81 -7.71 -0.55 -7.12
CA GLN A 81 -6.58 -0.05 -7.89
C GLN A 81 -6.70 1.46 -8.15
N ILE A 82 -5.73 2.01 -8.88
CA ILE A 82 -5.71 3.44 -9.18
C ILE A 82 -6.87 3.87 -10.08
N GLU A 83 -7.36 2.98 -10.92
CA GLU A 83 -8.54 3.17 -11.76
C GLU A 83 -9.79 3.40 -10.90
N GLY A 84 -9.96 2.62 -9.83
CA GLY A 84 -11.04 2.81 -8.87
C GLY A 84 -10.95 4.15 -8.14
N PHE A 85 -9.73 4.59 -7.79
CA PHE A 85 -9.54 5.92 -7.22
C PHE A 85 -10.04 7.04 -8.15
N TRP A 86 -9.69 7.00 -9.45
CA TRP A 86 -10.19 7.97 -10.43
C TRP A 86 -11.70 7.88 -10.62
N TYR A 87 -12.24 6.66 -10.66
CA TYR A 87 -13.66 6.41 -10.82
C TYR A 87 -14.49 7.07 -9.71
N TYR A 88 -14.20 6.80 -8.45
CA TYR A 88 -14.92 7.39 -7.33
C TYR A 88 -14.65 8.90 -7.20
N LEU A 89 -13.46 9.37 -7.56
CA LEU A 89 -13.14 10.79 -7.57
C LEU A 89 -14.01 11.54 -8.60
N PHE A 90 -14.23 10.99 -9.79
CA PHE A 90 -15.09 11.60 -10.82
C PHE A 90 -16.57 11.52 -10.46
N LEU A 91 -17.01 10.51 -9.74
CA LEU A 91 -18.35 10.44 -9.17
C LEU A 91 -18.58 11.45 -8.03
N GLY A 92 -17.52 12.03 -7.48
CA GLY A 92 -17.60 12.88 -6.29
C GLY A 92 -17.92 12.12 -5.01
N VAL A 93 -17.71 10.80 -5.01
CA VAL A 93 -17.99 9.91 -3.87
C VAL A 93 -16.68 9.66 -3.11
N PHE A 94 -16.66 10.07 -1.83
CA PHE A 94 -15.51 9.83 -0.95
C PHE A 94 -15.70 8.56 -0.14
N GLU A 95 -15.75 7.42 -0.81
CA GLU A 95 -15.91 6.08 -0.23
C GLU A 95 -14.88 5.11 -0.81
N ALA A 96 -14.86 3.88 -0.29
CA ALA A 96 -14.08 2.78 -0.84
C ALA A 96 -12.64 3.13 -1.22
N ALA A 97 -12.30 3.03 -2.50
CA ALA A 97 -10.95 3.29 -3.00
C ALA A 97 -10.48 4.72 -2.72
N THR A 98 -11.35 5.73 -2.77
CA THR A 98 -10.97 7.14 -2.52
C THR A 98 -10.48 7.32 -1.08
N ILE A 99 -11.21 6.79 -0.10
CA ILE A 99 -10.79 6.85 1.31
C ILE A 99 -9.51 6.04 1.53
N HIS A 100 -9.44 4.84 0.93
CA HIS A 100 -8.23 4.02 1.02
C HIS A 100 -7.01 4.76 0.47
N TYR A 101 -7.14 5.40 -0.69
CA TYR A 101 -6.04 6.18 -1.28
C TYR A 101 -5.71 7.42 -0.45
N ALA A 102 -6.71 8.15 0.04
CA ALA A 102 -6.49 9.30 0.90
C ALA A 102 -5.70 8.89 2.16
N VAL A 103 -6.20 7.93 2.92
CA VAL A 103 -5.59 7.50 4.19
C VAL A 103 -4.25 6.79 3.97
N ALA A 104 -4.18 5.83 3.04
CA ALA A 104 -3.04 4.93 2.94
C ALA A 104 -1.98 5.37 1.92
N LYS A 105 -2.35 6.10 0.87
CA LYS A 105 -1.44 6.39 -0.25
C LYS A 105 -1.09 7.88 -0.38
N ILE A 106 -1.91 8.79 0.15
CA ILE A 106 -1.66 10.23 0.12
C ILE A 106 -1.19 10.71 1.49
N PHE A 107 -2.04 10.61 2.53
CA PHE A 107 -1.71 11.11 3.86
C PHE A 107 -0.81 10.17 4.67
N GLY A 108 -1.03 8.87 4.63
CA GLY A 108 -0.21 7.89 5.34
C GLY A 108 1.29 8.01 5.05
N PRO A 109 1.73 8.22 3.82
CA PRO A 109 3.14 8.42 3.50
C PRO A 109 3.79 9.66 4.12
N PHE A 110 3.05 10.71 4.48
CA PHE A 110 3.58 11.84 5.25
C PHE A 110 3.94 11.43 6.70
N ILE A 111 3.27 10.41 7.22
CA ILE A 111 3.53 9.90 8.57
C ILE A 111 4.55 8.76 8.52
N PHE A 112 4.26 7.71 7.74
CA PHE A 112 4.97 6.44 7.76
C PHE A 112 5.89 6.21 6.55
N GLY A 113 6.07 7.20 5.69
CA GLY A 113 6.85 7.07 4.47
C GLY A 113 6.28 5.96 3.56
N ARG A 114 7.15 5.02 3.15
CA ARG A 114 6.75 3.88 2.32
C ARG A 114 6.32 2.64 3.11
N GLY A 115 6.11 2.78 4.41
CA GLY A 115 5.72 1.66 5.28
C GLY A 115 4.50 0.92 4.76
N TRP A 116 3.46 1.64 4.33
CA TRP A 116 2.25 1.02 3.80
C TRP A 116 2.52 0.05 2.63
N CYS A 117 3.35 0.44 1.66
CA CYS A 117 3.72 -0.44 0.55
C CYS A 117 4.52 -1.67 1.00
N GLY A 118 5.22 -1.56 2.13
CA GLY A 118 5.98 -2.65 2.72
C GLY A 118 5.14 -3.66 3.48
N TYR A 119 4.02 -3.23 4.06
CA TYR A 119 3.25 -4.04 5.01
C TYR A 119 1.81 -4.35 4.59
N ALA A 120 1.17 -3.54 3.76
CA ALA A 120 -0.26 -3.65 3.48
C ALA A 120 -0.61 -3.70 1.98
N CYS A 121 0.38 -3.90 1.11
CA CYS A 121 0.15 -3.96 -0.33
C CYS A 121 -0.05 -5.40 -0.80
N TRP A 122 -1.20 -5.70 -1.39
CA TRP A 122 -1.51 -7.04 -1.91
C TRP A 122 -0.59 -7.49 -3.06
N THR A 123 -0.19 -6.58 -3.95
CA THR A 123 0.80 -6.91 -4.99
C THR A 123 2.14 -7.31 -4.37
N ALA A 124 2.57 -6.58 -3.34
CA ALA A 124 3.81 -6.89 -2.63
C ALA A 124 3.72 -8.20 -1.82
N MET A 125 2.53 -8.57 -1.35
CA MET A 125 2.28 -9.83 -0.66
C MET A 125 2.77 -11.03 -1.48
N ILE A 126 2.44 -11.08 -2.75
CA ILE A 126 2.86 -12.16 -3.66
C ILE A 126 4.32 -12.00 -4.08
N LEU A 127 4.74 -10.78 -4.44
CA LEU A 127 6.11 -10.56 -4.93
C LEU A 127 7.19 -10.80 -3.87
N ASP A 128 6.88 -10.58 -2.60
CA ASP A 128 7.84 -10.83 -1.51
C ASP A 128 8.06 -12.32 -1.20
N LEU A 129 7.22 -13.21 -1.74
CA LEU A 129 7.43 -14.67 -1.66
C LEU A 129 8.48 -15.16 -2.66
N LEU A 130 8.85 -14.36 -3.64
CA LEU A 130 9.86 -14.73 -4.63
C LEU A 130 11.26 -14.79 -3.98
N PRO A 131 12.17 -15.64 -4.51
CA PRO A 131 13.45 -15.92 -3.86
C PRO A 131 14.50 -14.82 -4.04
N PHE A 132 14.19 -13.75 -4.74
CA PHE A 132 15.15 -12.69 -5.02
C PHE A 132 15.21 -11.67 -3.87
N LYS A 133 16.41 -11.15 -3.61
CA LYS A 133 16.60 -10.01 -2.68
C LYS A 133 16.42 -8.71 -3.45
N THR A 134 15.90 -7.69 -2.75
CA THR A 134 15.81 -6.34 -3.33
C THR A 134 17.20 -5.69 -3.33
N PRO A 135 17.85 -5.52 -4.50
CA PRO A 135 19.18 -4.92 -4.55
C PRO A 135 19.13 -3.43 -4.22
N ALA A 136 20.20 -2.93 -3.62
CA ALA A 136 20.40 -1.50 -3.35
C ALA A 136 20.78 -0.69 -4.59
N SER A 137 20.85 -1.31 -5.78
CA SER A 137 21.28 -0.67 -7.02
C SER A 137 20.37 0.48 -7.43
N SER A 138 20.97 1.48 -8.08
CA SER A 138 20.25 2.61 -8.66
C SER A 138 19.18 2.13 -9.65
N ARG A 139 18.08 2.88 -9.73
CA ARG A 139 16.99 2.57 -10.66
C ARG A 139 17.48 2.67 -12.10
N ARG A 140 17.15 1.67 -12.91
CA ARG A 140 17.30 1.76 -14.37
C ARG A 140 16.43 2.90 -14.92
N LYS A 141 16.74 3.40 -16.11
CA LYS A 141 16.01 4.49 -16.79
C LYS A 141 14.51 4.20 -17.00
N TRP A 142 14.07 2.96 -16.85
CA TRP A 142 12.67 2.51 -17.03
C TRP A 142 11.68 3.06 -15.98
N GLY A 143 12.15 3.75 -14.96
CA GLY A 143 11.27 4.32 -13.94
C GLY A 143 10.24 5.34 -14.44
N PHE A 144 10.30 5.79 -15.70
CA PHE A 144 9.29 6.65 -16.32
C PHE A 144 8.00 5.90 -16.66
N ILE A 145 8.05 4.58 -16.86
CA ILE A 145 6.88 3.75 -17.24
C ILE A 145 5.73 3.92 -16.24
N ARG A 146 6.03 4.10 -14.95
CA ARG A 146 5.00 4.38 -13.93
C ARG A 146 4.13 5.59 -14.23
N TYR A 147 4.71 6.64 -14.83
CA TYR A 147 3.96 7.85 -15.21
C TYR A 147 3.07 7.57 -16.40
N ILE A 148 3.52 6.73 -17.35
CA ILE A 148 2.70 6.30 -18.48
C ILE A 148 1.50 5.49 -17.98
N VAL A 149 1.72 4.53 -17.07
CA VAL A 149 0.64 3.73 -16.47
C VAL A 149 -0.31 4.63 -15.68
N PHE A 150 0.22 5.58 -14.92
CA PHE A 150 -0.59 6.53 -14.15
C PHE A 150 -1.48 7.41 -15.04
N VAL A 151 -0.91 8.01 -16.08
CA VAL A 151 -1.67 8.84 -17.03
C VAL A 151 -2.62 7.97 -17.86
N GLY A 152 -2.18 6.78 -18.25
CA GLY A 152 -3.02 5.81 -18.97
C GLY A 152 -4.25 5.40 -18.18
N SER A 153 -4.13 5.16 -16.87
CA SER A 153 -5.27 4.86 -16.00
C SER A 153 -6.25 6.04 -15.90
N LEU A 154 -5.74 7.26 -15.81
CA LEU A 154 -6.57 8.47 -15.79
C LEU A 154 -7.32 8.64 -17.11
N ILE A 155 -6.63 8.50 -18.26
CA ILE A 155 -7.25 8.60 -19.60
C ILE A 155 -8.31 7.50 -19.78
N PHE A 156 -8.02 6.28 -19.36
CA PHE A 156 -8.95 5.15 -19.44
C PHE A 156 -10.26 5.47 -18.71
N VAL A 157 -10.20 5.87 -17.45
CA VAL A 157 -11.40 6.18 -16.68
C VAL A 157 -12.11 7.43 -17.23
N SER A 158 -11.36 8.48 -17.59
CA SER A 158 -11.95 9.69 -18.20
C SER A 158 -12.69 9.38 -19.49
N SER A 159 -12.16 8.48 -20.33
CA SER A 159 -12.82 8.06 -21.57
C SER A 159 -14.15 7.35 -21.33
N LEU A 160 -14.27 6.53 -20.28
CA LEU A 160 -15.52 5.86 -19.92
C LEU A 160 -16.61 6.88 -19.56
N PHE A 161 -16.25 7.93 -18.82
CA PHE A 161 -17.20 9.00 -18.48
C PHE A 161 -17.59 9.85 -19.70
N LEU A 162 -16.62 10.22 -20.53
CA LEU A 162 -16.87 11.04 -21.73
C LEU A 162 -17.73 10.31 -22.77
N LEU A 163 -17.55 9.00 -22.91
CA LEU A 163 -18.33 8.18 -23.83
C LEU A 163 -19.68 7.75 -23.27
N HIS A 164 -20.03 8.18 -22.05
CA HIS A 164 -21.27 7.81 -21.35
C HIS A 164 -21.54 6.29 -21.39
N VAL A 165 -20.52 5.48 -21.14
CA VAL A 165 -20.62 4.02 -21.21
C VAL A 165 -21.59 3.53 -20.15
N GLN A 166 -22.54 2.71 -20.56
CA GLN A 166 -23.44 2.03 -19.62
C GLN A 166 -22.67 0.95 -18.84
N ASN A 167 -23.09 0.69 -17.59
CA ASN A 167 -22.48 -0.34 -16.73
C ASN A 167 -20.98 -0.11 -16.40
N ILE A 168 -20.58 1.15 -16.20
CA ILE A 168 -19.19 1.51 -15.84
C ILE A 168 -18.72 0.71 -14.61
N GLU A 169 -19.58 0.48 -13.64
CA GLU A 169 -19.26 -0.27 -12.42
C GLU A 169 -18.77 -1.69 -12.71
N GLN A 170 -19.46 -2.41 -13.60
CA GLN A 170 -19.03 -3.76 -14.03
C GLN A 170 -17.70 -3.71 -14.77
N ILE A 171 -17.51 -2.72 -15.64
CA ILE A 171 -16.24 -2.53 -16.36
C ILE A 171 -15.11 -2.26 -15.35
N MET A 172 -15.35 -1.45 -14.32
CA MET A 172 -14.37 -1.15 -13.28
C MET A 172 -14.01 -2.41 -12.47
N TRP A 173 -14.98 -3.28 -12.19
CA TRP A 173 -14.70 -4.56 -11.53
C TRP A 173 -13.86 -5.50 -12.41
N TYR A 174 -14.23 -5.68 -13.70
CA TYR A 174 -13.41 -6.46 -14.64
C TYR A 174 -12.01 -5.86 -14.81
N SER A 175 -11.89 -4.53 -14.87
CA SER A 175 -10.62 -3.83 -14.91
C SER A 175 -9.75 -4.17 -13.69
N PHE A 176 -10.34 -4.24 -12.50
CA PHE A 176 -9.65 -4.67 -11.29
C PHE A 176 -9.13 -6.11 -11.39
N LEU A 177 -9.94 -7.05 -11.86
CA LEU A 177 -9.54 -8.46 -12.00
C LEU A 177 -8.39 -8.62 -13.00
N ILE A 178 -8.58 -8.09 -14.21
CA ILE A 178 -7.62 -8.17 -15.31
C ILE A 178 -6.34 -7.38 -14.94
N GLY A 179 -6.49 -6.20 -14.37
CA GLY A 179 -5.40 -5.36 -13.93
C GLY A 179 -4.52 -6.02 -12.88
N ASN A 180 -5.12 -6.70 -11.88
CA ASN A 180 -4.36 -7.47 -10.89
C ASN A 180 -3.61 -8.64 -11.54
N LEU A 181 -4.26 -9.38 -12.44
CA LEU A 181 -3.62 -10.47 -13.16
C LEU A 181 -2.39 -9.97 -13.93
N ILE A 182 -2.55 -8.87 -14.68
CA ILE A 182 -1.45 -8.23 -15.43
C ILE A 182 -0.34 -7.78 -14.46
N TYR A 183 -0.69 -7.17 -13.33
CA TYR A 183 0.29 -6.72 -12.35
C TYR A 183 1.09 -7.87 -11.75
N TYR A 184 0.47 -9.01 -11.49
CA TYR A 184 1.18 -10.20 -11.00
C TYR A 184 2.07 -10.81 -12.10
N VAL A 185 1.54 -11.01 -13.30
CA VAL A 185 2.32 -11.58 -14.42
C VAL A 185 3.54 -10.70 -14.72
N VAL A 186 3.33 -9.40 -14.90
CA VAL A 186 4.41 -8.45 -15.18
C VAL A 186 5.35 -8.31 -13.99
N GLY A 187 4.82 -8.31 -12.76
CA GLY A 187 5.60 -8.22 -11.54
C GLY A 187 6.54 -9.40 -11.36
N ILE A 188 6.03 -10.62 -11.58
CA ILE A 188 6.83 -11.86 -11.53
C ILE A 188 7.87 -11.85 -12.66
N ALA A 189 7.48 -11.56 -13.90
CA ALA A 189 8.41 -11.49 -15.01
C ALA A 189 9.57 -10.51 -14.76
N LEU A 190 9.26 -9.30 -14.28
CA LEU A 190 10.27 -8.30 -13.91
C LEU A 190 11.15 -8.74 -12.74
N ALA A 191 10.59 -9.46 -11.77
CA ALA A 191 11.38 -9.99 -10.67
C ALA A 191 12.44 -10.98 -11.14
N PHE A 192 12.11 -11.85 -12.10
CA PHE A 192 13.05 -12.78 -12.70
C PHE A 192 14.10 -12.07 -13.58
N ILE A 193 13.68 -11.12 -14.42
CA ILE A 193 14.58 -10.36 -15.31
C ILE A 193 15.56 -9.48 -14.52
N CYS A 194 15.06 -8.80 -13.50
CA CYS A 194 15.84 -7.85 -12.70
C CYS A 194 16.50 -8.50 -11.47
N LYS A 195 16.16 -9.75 -11.15
CA LYS A 195 16.54 -10.44 -9.90
C LYS A 195 16.20 -9.60 -8.66
N ASP A 196 15.02 -9.00 -8.67
CA ASP A 196 14.56 -8.04 -7.66
C ASP A 196 13.05 -8.20 -7.43
N ASN A 197 12.65 -8.69 -6.24
CA ASN A 197 11.24 -8.87 -5.88
C ASN A 197 10.42 -7.59 -5.99
N ARG A 198 11.06 -6.42 -5.87
CA ARG A 198 10.40 -5.11 -5.90
C ARG A 198 10.57 -4.37 -7.22
N ALA A 199 10.99 -5.06 -8.29
CA ALA A 199 11.15 -4.46 -9.61
C ALA A 199 9.86 -3.79 -10.12
N PHE A 200 8.70 -4.44 -9.96
CA PHE A 200 7.41 -3.86 -10.29
C PHE A 200 7.16 -2.53 -9.57
N CYS A 201 7.38 -2.48 -8.27
CA CYS A 201 7.21 -1.26 -7.47
C CYS A 201 8.18 -0.14 -7.89
N LYS A 202 9.37 -0.51 -8.38
CA LYS A 202 10.40 0.44 -8.81
C LYS A 202 10.12 1.03 -10.19
N TYR A 203 9.50 0.29 -11.10
CA TYR A 203 9.42 0.67 -12.51
C TYR A 203 8.00 0.94 -13.01
N ILE A 204 7.01 0.16 -12.58
CA ILE A 204 5.67 0.17 -13.19
C ILE A 204 4.60 0.74 -12.26
N CYS A 205 4.65 0.41 -10.95
CA CYS A 205 3.55 0.73 -10.03
C CYS A 205 3.16 2.22 -10.06
N PRO A 206 1.92 2.57 -10.52
CA PRO A 206 1.47 3.95 -10.67
C PRO A 206 1.29 4.66 -9.32
N VAL A 207 0.94 3.91 -8.27
CA VAL A 207 0.74 4.46 -6.92
C VAL A 207 2.00 5.15 -6.39
N THR A 208 3.19 4.75 -6.86
CA THR A 208 4.46 5.38 -6.47
C THR A 208 4.58 6.84 -6.92
N VAL A 209 3.72 7.30 -7.84
CA VAL A 209 3.65 8.70 -8.26
C VAL A 209 3.20 9.57 -7.08
N PHE A 210 2.21 9.13 -6.31
CA PHE A 210 1.77 9.82 -5.08
C PHE A 210 2.73 9.59 -3.91
N LEU A 211 3.17 8.34 -3.73
CA LEU A 211 4.00 7.95 -2.59
C LEU A 211 5.38 8.61 -2.58
N LYS A 212 5.97 8.85 -3.75
CA LYS A 212 7.33 9.38 -3.83
C LYS A 212 7.45 10.81 -3.27
N PRO A 213 6.61 11.79 -3.67
CA PRO A 213 6.66 13.12 -3.07
C PRO A 213 6.26 13.11 -1.59
N ALA A 214 5.16 12.44 -1.21
CA ALA A 214 4.68 12.41 0.16
C ALA A 214 5.70 11.78 1.13
N SER A 215 6.37 10.70 0.74
CA SER A 215 7.37 10.03 1.58
C SER A 215 8.64 10.85 1.82
N ARG A 216 8.89 11.93 1.06
CA ARG A 216 10.03 12.84 1.31
C ARG A 216 9.82 13.67 2.58
N PHE A 217 8.56 13.93 2.93
CA PHE A 217 8.18 14.72 4.10
C PHE A 217 7.71 13.84 5.26
N ALA A 218 8.05 12.55 5.23
CA ALA A 218 7.60 11.62 6.25
C ALA A 218 8.16 11.96 7.63
N LEU A 219 7.28 11.99 8.63
CA LEU A 219 7.66 12.20 10.04
C LEU A 219 8.48 11.02 10.57
N PHE A 220 8.09 9.80 10.19
CA PHE A 220 8.79 8.58 10.56
C PHE A 220 9.47 7.99 9.31
N HIS A 221 10.79 8.12 9.25
CA HIS A 221 11.58 7.55 8.15
C HIS A 221 11.89 6.09 8.48
N SER A 222 11.26 5.17 7.78
CA SER A 222 11.68 3.78 7.84
C SER A 222 12.86 3.59 6.87
N ASP A 223 14.02 3.23 7.37
CA ASP A 223 15.23 2.93 6.59
C ASP A 223 15.10 1.63 5.76
N PHE A 224 13.91 1.40 5.17
CA PHE A 224 13.65 0.23 4.32
C PHE A 224 14.45 0.21 3.01
N CYS A 225 15.26 1.23 2.76
CA CYS A 225 16.09 1.29 1.56
C CYS A 225 17.42 0.57 1.67
N HIS A 226 17.83 0.07 2.86
CA HIS A 226 19.05 -0.70 3.03
C HIS A 226 18.78 -2.20 3.21
N PRO A 227 18.89 -3.02 2.15
CA PRO A 227 18.68 -4.47 2.23
C PRO A 227 19.75 -5.20 3.08
N HIS A 228 20.88 -4.56 3.38
CA HIS A 228 21.96 -5.15 4.17
C HIS A 228 21.80 -5.02 5.69
N LEU A 229 20.82 -4.26 6.20
CA LEU A 229 20.61 -4.05 7.64
C LEU A 229 19.43 -4.86 8.21
N VAL A 230 18.82 -5.76 7.43
CA VAL A 230 17.86 -6.76 7.94
C VAL A 230 18.58 -7.92 8.65
N GLN A 231 19.89 -7.86 8.73
CA GLN A 231 20.65 -8.78 9.54
C GLN A 231 20.67 -8.25 10.99
N TYR A 232 19.68 -8.71 11.77
CA TYR A 232 19.69 -8.68 13.22
C TYR A 232 20.39 -7.47 13.86
N ARG A 233 19.71 -6.33 13.97
CA ARG A 233 20.10 -5.29 14.91
C ARG A 233 19.03 -5.11 15.96
N ASP A 234 19.44 -5.19 17.21
CA ASP A 234 18.65 -5.45 18.41
C ASP A 234 17.70 -4.33 18.87
N ASP A 235 17.50 -3.26 18.10
CA ASP A 235 16.72 -2.12 18.54
C ASP A 235 15.64 -1.73 17.52
N PHE A 236 14.41 -2.18 17.77
CA PHE A 236 13.20 -1.72 17.07
C PHE A 236 13.02 -0.19 17.13
N VAL A 237 13.55 0.46 18.15
CA VAL A 237 13.56 1.93 18.31
C VAL A 237 14.41 2.62 17.25
N THR A 238 15.37 1.94 16.64
CA THR A 238 16.24 2.49 15.58
C THR A 238 15.56 2.50 14.21
N TYR A 239 14.45 1.78 14.03
CA TYR A 239 13.67 1.79 12.78
C TYR A 239 12.82 3.06 12.57
N PHE A 240 12.52 3.80 13.63
CA PHE A 240 11.85 5.09 13.59
C PHE A 240 12.81 6.19 14.08
N LYS A 241 13.82 6.50 13.28
CA LYS A 241 14.61 7.71 13.52
C LYS A 241 13.80 8.94 13.16
N ILE A 242 13.54 9.75 14.18
CA ILE A 242 13.09 11.14 14.03
C ILE A 242 14.30 11.95 13.61
N PHE A 243 14.31 12.36 12.32
CA PHE A 243 15.27 13.33 11.68
C PHE A 243 16.74 12.89 11.51
N PRO A 244 17.45 13.40 10.44
CA PRO A 244 17.24 14.58 9.59
C PRO A 244 17.15 14.30 8.08
N LEU A 245 16.60 15.29 7.38
CA LEU A 245 16.65 15.53 5.94
C LEU A 245 18.05 15.31 5.36
N ASN A 246 18.26 14.21 4.69
CA ASN A 246 19.24 14.03 3.62
C ASN A 246 19.57 12.54 3.43
N ARG A 247 18.70 11.81 2.74
CA ARG A 247 19.12 10.76 1.80
C ARG A 247 17.89 10.29 0.99
N VAL A 248 17.90 10.73 -0.25
CA VAL A 248 16.94 10.33 -1.28
C VAL A 248 17.28 8.91 -1.71
N CYS A 249 16.34 7.97 -1.54
CA CYS A 249 16.32 6.73 -2.32
C CYS A 249 15.54 6.94 -3.61
#